data_d24927dc93c2fb87ccd6b48b9c7efc62
#
_entry.id   d24927dc93c2fb87ccd6b48b9c7efc62
#
_cell.length_a   1.000
_cell.length_b   1.000
_cell.length_c   1.000
_cell.angle_alpha   90.00
_cell.angle_beta   90.00
_cell.angle_gamma   90.00
#
_symmetry.space_group_name_H-M   'P 1'
#
loop_
_entity.id
_entity.type
_entity.pdbx_description
1 polymer ?
#
loop_
_entity_poly.entity_id
_entity_poly.type
_entity_poly.pdbx_seq_one_letter_code
_entity_poly.pdbx_strand_id
1 'polypeptide(L)'
;MIYIDTSIFVALCTREAKSKAVEVWYEKASGDLISSVWTFTEFASALAIKERTGQITSKQSRSAWTLFEKICSYDVELLPIKRNVFYSAGLLTLDAKSNLRAGDALHLAAAKEMKSKLMVTLDKVLAKNSEKAMIKALVL
;
A
#
# COMPACT_ATOMS: atom_id res chain seq x y z
N MET A 1 2.11 -4.21 -14.68
CA MET A 1 2.44 -3.63 -13.35
C MET A 1 1.27 -3.87 -12.40
N ILE A 2 1.58 -4.33 -11.22
CA ILE A 2 0.66 -4.58 -10.11
C ILE A 2 1.02 -3.60 -9.00
N TYR A 3 0.11 -2.71 -8.67
CA TYR A 3 0.31 -1.77 -7.57
C TYR A 3 -0.11 -2.41 -6.25
N ILE A 4 0.75 -2.35 -5.25
CA ILE A 4 0.44 -2.78 -3.89
C ILE A 4 0.46 -1.55 -2.96
N ASP A 5 -0.55 -1.44 -2.10
CA ASP A 5 -0.60 -0.37 -1.11
C ASP A 5 0.14 -0.74 0.17
N THR A 6 0.22 0.18 1.10
CA THR A 6 0.94 -0.03 2.37
C THR A 6 0.37 -1.17 3.21
N SER A 7 -0.92 -1.47 3.11
CA SER A 7 -1.54 -2.55 3.90
C SER A 7 -0.92 -3.91 3.62
N ILE A 8 -0.50 -4.15 2.38
CA ILE A 8 0.18 -5.38 1.97
C ILE A 8 1.55 -5.49 2.65
N PHE A 9 2.34 -4.42 2.67
CA PHE A 9 3.64 -4.42 3.36
C PHE A 9 3.49 -4.62 4.87
N VAL A 10 2.48 -4.00 5.49
CA VAL A 10 2.22 -4.18 6.91
C VAL A 10 1.90 -5.65 7.23
N ALA A 11 1.07 -6.28 6.42
CA ALA A 11 0.74 -7.70 6.60
C ALA A 11 1.90 -8.65 6.31
N LEU A 12 2.81 -8.31 5.39
CA LEU A 12 4.02 -9.09 5.11
C LEU A 12 5.08 -8.98 6.22
N CYS A 13 5.24 -7.78 6.76
CA CYS A 13 6.34 -7.45 7.68
C CYS A 13 5.98 -7.55 9.16
N THR A 14 4.68 -7.57 9.48
CA THR A 14 4.17 -7.74 10.83
C THR A 14 3.12 -8.84 10.86
N ARG A 15 2.82 -9.37 12.07
CA ARG A 15 1.78 -10.39 12.20
C ARG A 15 0.40 -9.75 12.34
N GLU A 16 -0.46 -10.00 11.35
CA GLU A 16 -1.86 -9.58 11.30
C GLU A 16 -2.76 -10.73 10.86
N ALA A 17 -4.08 -10.57 11.01
CA ALA A 17 -5.07 -11.57 10.61
C ALA A 17 -4.93 -12.01 9.14
N LYS A 18 -4.56 -11.09 8.26
CA LYS A 18 -4.41 -11.32 6.81
C LYS A 18 -2.99 -11.70 6.37
N SER A 19 -2.02 -11.76 7.26
CA SER A 19 -0.61 -12.03 6.91
C SER A 19 -0.46 -13.31 6.10
N LYS A 20 -1.11 -14.40 6.49
CA LYS A 20 -1.00 -15.67 5.76
C LYS A 20 -1.56 -15.60 4.34
N ALA A 21 -2.70 -14.94 4.16
CA ALA A 21 -3.29 -14.75 2.84
C ALA A 21 -2.39 -13.90 1.94
N VAL A 22 -1.81 -12.85 2.50
CA VAL A 22 -0.88 -11.96 1.77
C VAL A 22 0.41 -12.69 1.41
N GLU A 23 1.01 -13.47 2.33
CA GLU A 23 2.18 -14.29 2.06
C GLU A 23 1.94 -15.26 0.89
N VAL A 24 0.84 -16.01 0.92
CA VAL A 24 0.49 -16.98 -0.13
C VAL A 24 0.31 -16.28 -1.49
N TRP A 25 -0.33 -15.12 -1.49
CA TRP A 25 -0.45 -14.32 -2.69
C TRP A 25 0.91 -13.83 -3.20
N TYR A 26 1.71 -13.27 -2.31
CA TYR A 26 3.02 -12.69 -2.63
C TYR A 26 4.00 -13.73 -3.22
N GLU A 27 4.05 -14.93 -2.65
CA GLU A 27 4.87 -16.04 -3.17
C GLU A 27 4.49 -16.46 -4.60
N LYS A 28 3.23 -16.27 -4.98
CA LYS A 28 2.70 -16.64 -6.31
C LYS A 28 2.60 -15.47 -7.27
N ALA A 29 2.80 -14.25 -6.78
CA ALA A 29 2.69 -13.06 -7.61
C ALA A 29 3.71 -13.09 -8.74
N SER A 30 3.23 -12.90 -9.96
CA SER A 30 4.05 -12.81 -11.15
C SER A 30 3.82 -11.47 -11.84
N GLY A 31 4.89 -10.84 -12.27
CA GLY A 31 4.86 -9.53 -12.90
C GLY A 31 5.53 -8.45 -12.05
N ASP A 32 5.58 -7.25 -12.59
CA ASP A 32 6.24 -6.12 -11.94
C ASP A 32 5.39 -5.62 -10.78
N LEU A 33 5.86 -5.82 -9.55
CA LEU A 33 5.27 -5.27 -8.34
C LEU A 33 5.79 -3.85 -8.13
N ILE A 34 4.89 -2.92 -7.99
CA ILE A 34 5.22 -1.51 -7.76
C ILE A 34 4.42 -0.92 -6.60
N SER A 35 4.95 0.13 -6.02
CA SER A 35 4.22 1.02 -5.12
C SER A 35 4.76 2.45 -5.29
N SER A 36 4.37 3.37 -4.45
CA SER A 36 4.92 4.72 -4.45
C SER A 36 5.81 4.98 -3.24
N VAL A 37 6.68 5.97 -3.33
CA VAL A 37 7.53 6.41 -2.20
C VAL A 37 6.73 6.87 -0.98
N TRP A 38 5.44 7.18 -1.13
CA TRP A 38 4.53 7.43 -0.02
C TRP A 38 4.49 6.27 0.98
N THR A 39 4.66 5.05 0.48
CA THR A 39 4.68 3.84 1.29
C THR A 39 5.77 3.86 2.37
N PHE A 40 6.91 4.49 2.13
CA PHE A 40 7.95 4.66 3.18
C PHE A 40 7.40 5.34 4.43
N THR A 41 6.77 6.50 4.24
CA THR A 41 6.24 7.29 5.35
C THR A 41 5.07 6.59 6.03
N GLU A 42 4.18 6.02 5.23
CA GLU A 42 2.98 5.36 5.74
C GLU A 42 3.31 4.06 6.48
N PHE A 43 4.24 3.27 5.98
CA PHE A 43 4.72 2.06 6.67
C PHE A 43 5.44 2.39 7.99
N ALA A 44 6.30 3.42 7.99
CA ALA A 44 6.92 3.90 9.22
C ALA A 44 5.88 4.35 10.25
N SER A 45 4.85 5.07 9.82
CA SER A 45 3.73 5.47 10.67
C SER A 45 2.97 4.27 11.24
N ALA A 46 2.69 3.27 10.40
CA ALA A 46 2.01 2.05 10.84
C ALA A 46 2.81 1.29 11.91
N LEU A 47 4.12 1.15 11.74
CA LEU A 47 5.00 0.54 12.75
C LEU A 47 4.99 1.34 14.06
N ALA A 48 5.10 2.66 13.99
CA ALA A 48 5.09 3.52 15.16
C ALA A 48 3.77 3.42 15.94
N ILE A 49 2.64 3.36 15.24
CA ILE A 49 1.32 3.17 15.84
C ILE A 49 1.24 1.81 16.55
N LYS A 50 1.68 0.73 15.90
CA LYS A 50 1.70 -0.61 16.48
C LYS A 50 2.57 -0.68 17.74
N GLU A 51 3.72 -0.04 17.73
CA GLU A 51 4.62 0.02 18.89
C GLU A 51 3.99 0.81 20.05
N ARG A 52 3.46 2.02 19.78
CA ARG A 52 2.82 2.85 20.81
C ARG A 52 1.60 2.19 21.44
N THR A 53 0.86 1.39 20.68
CA THR A 53 -0.34 0.69 21.18
C THR A 53 -0.02 -0.69 21.76
N GLY A 54 1.25 -1.07 21.85
CA GLY A 54 1.67 -2.33 22.43
C GLY A 54 1.43 -3.57 21.58
N GLN A 55 1.09 -3.42 20.30
CA GLN A 55 0.87 -4.55 19.40
C GLN A 55 2.18 -5.24 18.99
N ILE A 56 3.26 -4.48 18.90
CA ILE A 56 4.61 -4.98 18.62
C ILE A 56 5.62 -4.35 19.57
N THR A 57 6.74 -5.03 19.76
CA THR A 57 7.88 -4.49 20.51
C THR A 57 8.74 -3.59 19.62
N SER A 58 9.61 -2.77 20.23
CA SER A 58 10.61 -1.99 19.51
C SER A 58 11.54 -2.87 18.65
N LYS A 59 11.91 -4.04 19.14
CA LYS A 59 12.72 -5.02 18.40
C LYS A 59 11.97 -5.56 17.18
N GLN A 60 10.69 -5.89 17.32
CA GLN A 60 9.84 -6.33 16.21
C GLN A 60 9.64 -5.23 15.18
N SER A 61 9.49 -3.98 15.61
CA SER A 61 9.41 -2.81 14.72
C SER A 61 10.67 -2.68 13.86
N ARG A 62 11.85 -2.78 14.46
CA ARG A 62 13.12 -2.73 13.72
C ARG A 62 13.27 -3.90 12.74
N SER A 63 12.90 -5.10 13.15
CA SER A 63 12.93 -6.27 12.25
C SER A 63 11.98 -6.12 11.07
N ALA A 64 10.78 -5.59 11.32
CA ALA A 64 9.79 -5.31 10.28
C ALA A 64 10.30 -4.25 9.28
N TRP A 65 10.95 -3.20 9.77
CA TRP A 65 11.57 -2.19 8.91
C TRP A 65 12.67 -2.78 8.02
N THR A 66 13.55 -3.60 8.58
CA THR A 66 14.61 -4.27 7.82
C THR A 66 14.04 -5.17 6.72
N LEU A 67 12.97 -5.92 7.01
CA LEU A 67 12.30 -6.75 6.02
C LEU A 67 11.64 -5.91 4.92
N PHE A 68 11.00 -4.80 5.29
CA PHE A 68 10.42 -3.86 4.34
C PHE A 68 11.47 -3.28 3.38
N GLU A 69 12.61 -2.84 3.90
CA GLU A 69 13.72 -2.34 3.07
C GLU A 69 14.22 -3.41 2.08
N LYS A 70 14.31 -4.67 2.55
CA LYS A 70 14.69 -5.79 1.69
C LYS A 70 13.68 -6.02 0.55
N ILE A 71 12.39 -6.02 0.87
CA ILE A 71 11.32 -6.16 -0.13
C ILE A 71 11.41 -5.03 -1.17
N CYS A 72 11.60 -3.79 -0.73
CA CYS A 72 11.72 -2.63 -1.62
C CYS A 72 13.02 -2.63 -2.44
N SER A 73 14.05 -3.33 -2.00
CA SER A 73 15.32 -3.40 -2.72
C SER A 73 15.35 -4.49 -3.81
N TYR A 74 14.54 -5.54 -3.66
CA TYR A 74 14.64 -6.71 -4.54
C TYR A 74 13.35 -7.07 -5.27
N ASP A 75 12.19 -6.82 -4.67
CA ASP A 75 10.94 -7.37 -5.15
C ASP A 75 9.93 -6.32 -5.62
N VAL A 76 9.90 -5.16 -4.98
CA VAL A 76 8.90 -4.10 -5.24
C VAL A 76 9.58 -2.78 -5.54
N GLU A 77 9.34 -2.23 -6.70
CA GLU A 77 9.87 -0.92 -7.05
C GLU A 77 9.00 0.20 -6.45
N LEU A 78 9.62 1.09 -5.67
CA LEU A 78 8.96 2.28 -5.14
C LEU A 78 9.20 3.48 -6.06
N LEU A 79 8.16 3.89 -6.75
CA LEU A 79 8.22 4.95 -7.74
C LEU A 79 7.96 6.34 -7.12
N PRO A 80 8.63 7.39 -7.62
CA PRO A 80 8.40 8.75 -7.15
C PRO A 80 7.00 9.25 -7.50
N ILE A 81 6.50 10.16 -6.67
CA ILE A 81 5.19 10.81 -6.88
C ILE A 81 5.41 12.21 -7.40
N LYS A 82 4.88 12.49 -8.58
CA LYS A 82 4.92 13.83 -9.20
C LYS A 82 3.90 14.75 -8.52
N ARG A 83 4.14 16.06 -8.62
CA ARG A 83 3.27 17.09 -8.03
C ARG A 83 1.81 16.98 -8.49
N ASN A 84 1.56 16.70 -9.77
CA ASN A 84 0.21 16.56 -10.32
C ASN A 84 -0.56 15.39 -9.71
N VAL A 85 0.12 14.34 -9.24
CA VAL A 85 -0.51 13.19 -8.56
C VAL A 85 -1.09 13.61 -7.21
N PHE A 86 -0.40 14.47 -6.46
CA PHE A 86 -0.94 15.04 -5.22
C PHE A 86 -2.23 15.84 -5.46
N TYR A 87 -2.26 16.64 -6.53
CA TYR A 87 -3.47 17.38 -6.91
C TYR A 87 -4.62 16.44 -7.26
N SER A 88 -4.36 15.42 -8.07
CA SER A 88 -5.35 14.40 -8.42
C SER A 88 -5.88 13.65 -7.19
N ALA A 89 -5.00 13.29 -6.26
CA ALA A 89 -5.38 12.69 -4.99
C ALA A 89 -6.27 13.61 -4.15
N GLY A 90 -5.95 14.90 -4.12
CA GLY A 90 -6.76 15.92 -3.46
C GLY A 90 -8.18 15.98 -4.01
N LEU A 91 -8.36 15.94 -5.32
CA LEU A 91 -9.68 15.92 -5.96
C LEU A 91 -10.46 14.64 -5.61
N LEU A 92 -9.80 13.48 -5.55
CA LEU A 92 -10.43 12.22 -5.10
C LEU A 92 -10.92 12.32 -3.65
N THR A 93 -10.10 12.90 -2.77
CA THR A 93 -10.43 13.09 -1.35
C THR A 93 -11.58 14.09 -1.17
N LEU A 94 -11.63 15.14 -2.00
CA LEU A 94 -12.65 16.17 -1.96
C LEU A 94 -14.05 15.63 -2.28
N ASP A 95 -14.14 14.56 -3.04
CA ASP A 95 -15.40 13.85 -3.25
C ASP A 95 -15.76 13.05 -1.98
N ALA A 96 -16.62 13.63 -1.14
CA ALA A 96 -17.03 13.04 0.13
C ALA A 96 -17.64 11.62 -0.01
N LYS A 97 -18.27 11.33 -1.15
CA LYS A 97 -18.90 10.02 -1.41
C LYS A 97 -17.87 8.90 -1.63
N SER A 98 -16.64 9.25 -1.96
CA SER A 98 -15.56 8.26 -2.16
C SER A 98 -15.17 7.55 -0.86
N ASN A 99 -15.33 8.20 0.29
CA ASN A 99 -14.81 7.80 1.59
C ASN A 99 -13.29 7.57 1.62
N LEU A 100 -12.56 8.09 0.62
CA LEU A 100 -11.10 7.98 0.57
C LEU A 100 -10.44 8.94 1.57
N ARG A 101 -9.52 8.41 2.35
CA ARG A 101 -8.59 9.21 3.14
C ARG A 101 -7.44 9.69 2.25
N ALA A 102 -6.72 10.70 2.71
CA ALA A 102 -5.63 11.32 1.93
C ALA A 102 -4.58 10.30 1.43
N GLY A 103 -4.13 9.39 2.29
CA GLY A 103 -3.15 8.37 1.92
C GLY A 103 -3.67 7.38 0.87
N ASP A 104 -4.91 6.91 1.03
CA ASP A 104 -5.53 5.98 0.07
C ASP A 104 -5.79 6.66 -1.27
N ALA A 105 -6.21 7.92 -1.26
CA ALA A 105 -6.37 8.71 -2.48
C ALA A 105 -5.03 8.90 -3.20
N LEU A 106 -3.95 9.07 -2.44
CA LEU A 106 -2.60 9.20 -3.00
C LEU A 106 -2.13 7.89 -3.64
N HIS A 107 -2.38 6.73 -3.02
CA HIS A 107 -2.13 5.43 -3.62
C HIS A 107 -2.92 5.24 -4.93
N LEU A 108 -4.20 5.56 -4.92
CA LEU A 108 -5.04 5.43 -6.12
C LEU A 108 -4.57 6.34 -7.26
N ALA A 109 -4.29 7.60 -6.95
CA ALA A 109 -3.80 8.56 -7.94
C ALA A 109 -2.42 8.14 -8.51
N ALA A 110 -1.53 7.64 -7.65
CA ALA A 110 -0.23 7.11 -8.06
C ALA A 110 -0.37 5.87 -8.96
N ALA A 111 -1.19 4.91 -8.56
CA ALA A 111 -1.46 3.71 -9.36
C ALA A 111 -1.99 4.04 -10.75
N LYS A 112 -2.87 5.06 -10.84
CA LYS A 112 -3.43 5.54 -12.10
C LYS A 112 -2.37 6.21 -12.98
N GLU A 113 -1.55 7.08 -12.41
CA GLU A 113 -0.44 7.74 -13.13
C GLU A 113 0.57 6.71 -13.67
N MET A 114 0.85 5.67 -12.88
CA MET A 114 1.75 4.57 -13.24
C MET A 114 1.11 3.55 -14.20
N LYS A 115 -0.14 3.77 -14.61
CA LYS A 115 -0.90 2.89 -15.53
C LYS A 115 -0.97 1.44 -15.04
N SER A 116 -1.11 1.26 -13.74
CA SER A 116 -1.27 -0.06 -13.13
C SER A 116 -2.56 -0.72 -13.58
N LYS A 117 -2.51 -2.01 -13.83
CA LYS A 117 -3.68 -2.79 -14.26
C LYS A 117 -4.42 -3.42 -13.08
N LEU A 118 -3.72 -3.60 -11.96
CA LEU A 118 -4.25 -4.24 -10.77
C LEU A 118 -3.78 -3.47 -9.53
N MET A 119 -4.72 -3.22 -8.62
CA MET A 119 -4.48 -2.74 -7.26
C MET A 119 -4.66 -3.92 -6.31
N VAL A 120 -3.66 -4.23 -5.49
CA VAL A 120 -3.77 -5.25 -4.44
C VAL A 120 -3.72 -4.55 -3.09
N THR A 121 -4.74 -4.77 -2.28
CA THR A 121 -4.95 -4.06 -1.01
C THR A 121 -5.73 -4.92 -0.01
N LEU A 122 -5.69 -4.57 1.25
CA LEU A 122 -6.60 -5.07 2.27
C LEU A 122 -7.79 -4.12 2.53
N ASP A 123 -7.76 -2.94 1.94
CA ASP A 123 -8.77 -1.90 2.12
C ASP A 123 -9.89 -2.00 1.06
N LYS A 124 -11.09 -2.34 1.52
CA LYS A 124 -12.26 -2.46 0.63
C LYS A 124 -12.70 -1.13 0.03
N VAL A 125 -12.49 -0.01 0.73
CA VAL A 125 -12.83 1.33 0.21
C VAL A 125 -11.87 1.70 -0.91
N LEU A 126 -10.57 1.48 -0.73
CA LEU A 126 -9.57 1.69 -1.77
C LEU A 126 -9.85 0.79 -2.99
N ALA A 127 -10.15 -0.49 -2.78
CA ALA A 127 -10.48 -1.42 -3.85
C ALA A 127 -11.68 -0.95 -4.68
N LYS A 128 -12.78 -0.58 -4.02
CA LYS A 128 -13.98 -0.07 -4.69
C LYS A 128 -13.70 1.18 -5.53
N ASN A 129 -12.90 2.10 -5.02
CA ASN A 129 -12.52 3.31 -5.75
C ASN A 129 -11.54 3.02 -6.90
N SER A 130 -10.67 2.02 -6.74
CA SER A 130 -9.78 1.57 -7.82
C SER A 130 -10.58 1.05 -9.01
N GLU A 131 -11.59 0.24 -8.78
CA GLU A 131 -12.48 -0.25 -9.84
C GLU A 131 -13.24 0.87 -10.54
N LYS A 132 -13.74 1.86 -9.80
CA LYS A 132 -14.34 3.06 -10.38
C LYS A 132 -13.35 3.85 -11.26
N ALA A 133 -12.07 3.81 -10.92
CA ALA A 133 -10.99 4.44 -11.69
C ALA A 133 -10.46 3.55 -12.83
N MET A 134 -11.14 2.44 -13.14
CA MET A 134 -10.79 1.48 -14.19
C MET A 134 -9.50 0.69 -13.91
N ILE A 135 -9.13 0.56 -12.65
CA ILE A 135 -8.05 -0.31 -12.18
C ILE A 135 -8.69 -1.50 -11.48
N LYS A 136 -8.46 -2.72 -11.96
CA LYS A 136 -8.94 -3.92 -11.28
C LYS A 136 -8.43 -3.95 -9.84
N ALA A 137 -9.23 -4.43 -8.91
CA ALA A 137 -8.84 -4.55 -7.51
C ALA A 137 -8.87 -6.00 -7.03
N LEU A 138 -7.87 -6.36 -6.24
CA LEU A 138 -7.82 -7.62 -5.50
C LEU A 138 -7.73 -7.30 -4.01
N VAL A 139 -8.74 -7.71 -3.27
CA VAL A 139 -8.76 -7.64 -1.80
C VAL A 139 -8.40 -9.02 -1.25
N LEU A 140 -7.36 -9.10 -0.42
CA LEU A 140 -6.88 -10.35 0.18
C LEU A 140 -7.47 -10.61 1.57
#